data_2340b3c2258e625387f363b951db5a82
#
_entry.id   2340b3c2258e625387f363b951db5a82
#
_cell.length_a   1.000
_cell.length_b   1.000
_cell.length_c   1.000
_cell.angle_alpha   90.00
_cell.angle_beta   90.00
_cell.angle_gamma   90.00
#
_symmetry.space_group_name_H-M   'P 1'
#
loop_
_entity.id
_entity.type
_entity.pdbx_description
1 polymer ?
#
loop_
_entity_poly.entity_id
_entity_poly.type
_entity_poly.pdbx_seq_one_letter_code
_entity_poly.pdbx_strand_id
1 'polypeptide(L)'
;MQSARMNLKILLPFKIYTEKTGVSRIVAESRAGSFGLLPHRLDCVTALAPGILVFETEADGEVYLAVDEGVLVKTGADVLVSVRNAIGGTDLGKLREAVAQEFLNLDEQEKSVRSVLAKLESGFVRRFAAFHHE
;
A
#
# COMPACT_ATOMS: atom_id res chain seq x y z
N MET A 1 -11.30 -26.94 -18.30
CA MET A 1 -11.86 -26.27 -17.12
C MET A 1 -11.14 -24.92 -16.93
N GLN A 2 -11.87 -23.86 -16.92
CA GLN A 2 -11.28 -22.55 -16.71
C GLN A 2 -10.98 -22.37 -15.23
N SER A 3 -9.74 -22.05 -14.90
CA SER A 3 -9.42 -21.68 -13.55
C SER A 3 -10.00 -20.30 -13.24
N ALA A 4 -10.44 -20.09 -12.02
CA ALA A 4 -10.95 -18.80 -11.58
C ALA A 4 -9.83 -17.75 -11.68
N ARG A 5 -10.21 -16.52 -11.98
CA ARG A 5 -9.29 -15.39 -12.10
C ARG A 5 -9.84 -14.22 -11.30
N MET A 6 -8.95 -13.30 -10.99
CA MET A 6 -9.30 -12.09 -10.25
C MET A 6 -9.18 -10.88 -11.16
N ASN A 7 -9.93 -9.85 -10.82
CA ASN A 7 -9.78 -8.53 -11.41
C ASN A 7 -9.06 -7.65 -10.40
N LEU A 8 -7.95 -7.05 -10.81
CA LEU A 8 -7.13 -6.20 -9.94
C LEU A 8 -7.23 -4.76 -10.38
N LYS A 9 -7.52 -3.89 -9.44
CA LYS A 9 -7.52 -2.44 -9.66
C LYS A 9 -6.63 -1.80 -8.61
N ILE A 10 -5.65 -1.03 -9.06
CA ILE A 10 -4.75 -0.30 -8.17
C ILE A 10 -5.03 1.18 -8.30
N LEU A 11 -5.42 1.79 -7.18
CA LEU A 11 -5.81 3.19 -7.11
C LEU A 11 -4.76 4.00 -6.36
N LEU A 12 -4.47 5.17 -6.91
CA LEU A 12 -3.75 6.24 -6.22
C LEU A 12 -4.78 7.29 -5.78
N PRO A 13 -4.41 8.24 -4.89
CA PRO A 13 -5.39 9.19 -4.36
C PRO A 13 -6.11 10.04 -5.42
N PHE A 14 -5.51 10.21 -6.59
CA PHE A 14 -6.07 11.10 -7.62
C PHE A 14 -6.21 10.43 -8.99
N LYS A 15 -5.92 9.14 -9.12
CA LYS A 15 -6.07 8.44 -10.41
C LYS A 15 -6.05 6.93 -10.22
N ILE A 16 -6.54 6.22 -11.23
CA ILE A 16 -6.37 4.78 -11.32
C ILE A 16 -4.96 4.52 -11.88
N TYR A 17 -4.15 3.78 -11.15
CA TYR A 17 -2.80 3.43 -11.61
C TYR A 17 -2.83 2.35 -12.68
N THR A 18 -3.55 1.26 -12.42
CA THR A 18 -3.71 0.18 -13.38
C THR A 18 -4.94 -0.66 -13.07
N GLU A 19 -5.49 -1.29 -14.11
CA GLU A 19 -6.55 -2.29 -14.00
C GLU A 19 -6.10 -3.50 -14.79
N LYS A 20 -6.19 -4.68 -14.18
CA LYS A 20 -5.82 -5.94 -14.83
C LYS A 20 -6.91 -6.97 -14.60
N THR A 21 -7.24 -7.70 -15.66
CA THR A 21 -8.15 -8.85 -15.60
C THR A 21 -7.33 -10.12 -15.76
N GLY A 22 -7.93 -11.25 -15.41
CA GLY A 22 -7.27 -12.54 -15.59
C GLY A 22 -6.07 -12.73 -14.66
N VAL A 23 -6.12 -12.15 -13.46
CA VAL A 23 -5.06 -12.28 -12.47
C VAL A 23 -5.21 -13.60 -11.75
N SER A 24 -4.17 -14.43 -11.79
CA SER A 24 -4.19 -15.74 -11.15
C SER A 24 -3.72 -15.71 -9.70
N ARG A 25 -2.86 -14.74 -9.35
CA ARG A 25 -2.22 -14.68 -8.05
C ARG A 25 -1.79 -13.26 -7.74
N ILE A 26 -1.91 -12.88 -6.48
CA ILE A 26 -1.41 -11.61 -5.98
C ILE A 26 -0.63 -11.88 -4.69
N VAL A 27 0.56 -11.32 -4.55
CA VAL A 27 1.34 -11.38 -3.32
C VAL A 27 1.60 -9.94 -2.89
N ALA A 28 1.32 -9.65 -1.64
CA ALA A 28 1.49 -8.31 -1.09
C ALA A 28 2.13 -8.40 0.29
N GLU A 29 2.57 -7.28 0.82
CA GLU A 29 3.23 -7.21 2.12
C GLU A 29 2.38 -6.43 3.10
N SER A 30 2.17 -7.01 4.28
CA SER A 30 1.55 -6.34 5.42
C SER A 30 2.58 -6.19 6.52
N ARG A 31 2.21 -5.52 7.60
CA ARG A 31 3.08 -5.41 8.77
C ARG A 31 3.39 -6.76 9.41
N ALA A 32 2.50 -7.72 9.20
CA ALA A 32 2.69 -9.09 9.71
C ALA A 32 3.52 -9.96 8.78
N GLY A 33 3.88 -9.48 7.59
CA GLY A 33 4.67 -10.21 6.61
C GLY A 33 3.96 -10.30 5.26
N SER A 34 4.53 -11.08 4.36
CA SER A 34 3.96 -11.29 3.03
C SER A 34 2.76 -12.23 3.09
N PHE A 35 1.78 -11.98 2.26
CA PHE A 35 0.61 -12.85 2.12
C PHE A 35 0.23 -12.97 0.66
N GLY A 36 -0.39 -14.11 0.33
CA GLY A 36 -0.82 -14.39 -1.04
C GLY A 36 -2.33 -14.44 -1.15
N LEU A 37 -2.85 -13.93 -2.25
CA LEU A 37 -4.26 -14.02 -2.60
C LEU A 37 -4.44 -14.90 -3.83
N LEU A 38 -5.34 -15.86 -3.72
CA LEU A 38 -5.76 -16.71 -4.80
C LEU A 38 -7.26 -16.49 -5.04
N PRO A 39 -7.76 -16.80 -6.26
CA PRO A 39 -9.17 -16.52 -6.58
C PRO A 39 -10.17 -17.15 -5.64
N HIS A 40 -9.84 -18.30 -5.07
CA HIS A 40 -10.75 -19.05 -4.19
C HIS A 40 -10.68 -18.65 -2.72
N ARG A 41 -9.84 -17.67 -2.39
CA ARG A 41 -9.71 -17.19 -1.01
C ARG A 41 -10.95 -16.39 -0.60
N LEU A 42 -11.22 -16.41 0.69
CA LEU A 42 -12.31 -15.63 1.27
C LEU A 42 -12.08 -14.14 1.08
N ASP A 43 -13.17 -13.39 1.10
CA ASP A 43 -13.10 -11.94 1.08
C ASP A 43 -12.32 -11.44 2.30
N CYS A 44 -11.52 -10.40 2.10
CA CYS A 44 -10.69 -9.88 3.17
C CYS A 44 -10.39 -8.40 2.97
N VAL A 45 -10.04 -7.75 4.06
CA VAL A 45 -9.50 -6.38 4.06
C VAL A 45 -8.18 -6.42 4.81
N THR A 46 -7.12 -5.93 4.19
CA THR A 46 -5.77 -5.98 4.76
C THR A 46 -5.07 -4.65 4.58
N ALA A 47 -4.47 -4.16 5.66
CA ALA A 47 -3.60 -3.00 5.58
C ALA A 47 -2.26 -3.39 4.98
N LEU A 48 -1.80 -2.62 4.00
CA LEU A 48 -0.54 -2.86 3.31
C LEU A 48 0.56 -1.98 3.88
N ALA A 49 1.72 -2.59 4.09
CA ALA A 49 2.96 -1.86 4.40
C ALA A 49 3.67 -1.49 3.10
N PRO A 50 4.56 -0.48 3.12
CA PRO A 50 5.41 -0.24 1.95
C PRO A 50 6.20 -1.49 1.61
N GLY A 51 6.17 -1.89 0.35
CA GLY A 51 6.83 -3.12 -0.08
C GLY A 51 6.56 -3.41 -1.54
N ILE A 52 6.83 -4.64 -1.93
CA ILE A 52 6.66 -5.10 -3.30
C ILE A 52 5.35 -5.88 -3.41
N LEU A 53 4.52 -5.45 -4.34
CA LEU A 53 3.31 -6.17 -4.72
C LEU A 53 3.59 -6.90 -6.04
N VAL A 54 3.23 -8.17 -6.07
CA VAL A 54 3.42 -9.01 -7.26
C VAL A 54 2.06 -9.52 -7.70
N PHE A 55 1.77 -9.44 -8.97
CA PHE A 55 0.60 -10.12 -9.53
C PHE A 55 0.99 -10.85 -10.79
N GLU A 56 0.26 -11.91 -11.07
CA GLU A 56 0.56 -12.78 -12.21
C GLU A 56 -0.67 -12.89 -13.11
N THR A 57 -0.44 -12.68 -14.40
CA THR A 57 -1.45 -12.88 -15.45
C THR A 57 -0.86 -13.79 -16.51
N GLU A 58 -1.73 -14.43 -17.29
CA GLU A 58 -1.29 -15.24 -18.42
C GLU A 58 -0.58 -14.40 -19.47
N ALA A 59 -1.07 -13.19 -19.71
CA ALA A 59 -0.54 -12.31 -20.75
C ALA A 59 0.79 -11.70 -20.38
N ASP A 60 0.94 -11.24 -19.14
CA ASP A 60 2.10 -10.45 -18.69
C ASP A 60 3.09 -11.25 -17.84
N GLY A 61 2.71 -12.46 -17.39
CA GLY A 61 3.49 -13.21 -16.42
C GLY A 61 3.49 -12.52 -15.06
N GLU A 62 4.59 -12.59 -14.36
CA GLU A 62 4.74 -11.90 -13.07
C GLU A 62 5.07 -10.43 -13.27
N VAL A 63 4.30 -9.57 -12.63
CA VAL A 63 4.52 -8.11 -12.65
C VAL A 63 4.78 -7.65 -11.23
N TYR A 64 5.84 -6.86 -11.06
CA TYR A 64 6.29 -6.34 -9.79
C TYR A 64 6.02 -4.85 -9.70
N LEU A 65 5.48 -4.41 -8.55
CA LEU A 65 5.25 -3.00 -8.27
C LEU A 65 5.77 -2.68 -6.88
N ALA A 66 6.47 -1.57 -6.76
CA ALA A 66 6.77 -1.00 -5.45
C ALA A 66 5.57 -0.15 -5.03
N VAL A 67 4.98 -0.45 -3.89
CA VAL A 67 3.81 0.28 -3.39
C VAL A 67 4.09 0.86 -2.01
N ASP A 68 3.53 2.03 -1.76
CA ASP A 68 3.52 2.65 -0.45
C ASP A 68 2.38 2.05 0.39
N GLU A 69 2.23 2.50 1.61
CA GLU A 69 1.17 1.98 2.49
C GLU A 69 -0.21 2.21 1.89
N GLY A 70 -1.14 1.33 2.23
CA GLY A 70 -2.49 1.42 1.72
C GLY A 70 -3.36 0.31 2.26
N VAL A 71 -4.41 0.00 1.52
CA VAL A 71 -5.39 -1.01 1.90
C VAL A 71 -5.70 -1.88 0.69
N LEU A 72 -5.82 -3.18 0.93
CA LEU A 72 -6.25 -4.16 -0.07
C LEU A 72 -7.60 -4.73 0.37
N VAL A 73 -8.55 -4.73 -0.55
CA VAL A 73 -9.89 -5.31 -0.32
C VAL A 73 -10.15 -6.36 -1.38
N LYS A 74 -10.48 -7.57 -0.96
CA LYS A 74 -10.91 -8.62 -1.87
C LYS A 74 -12.38 -8.90 -1.64
N THR A 75 -13.17 -8.79 -2.69
CA THR A 75 -14.61 -9.08 -2.69
C THR A 75 -14.91 -9.99 -3.88
N GLY A 76 -15.15 -11.27 -3.63
CA GLY A 76 -15.35 -12.25 -4.70
C GLY A 76 -14.11 -12.34 -5.59
N ALA A 77 -14.28 -12.05 -6.87
CA ALA A 77 -13.20 -12.05 -7.85
C ALA A 77 -12.52 -10.68 -7.98
N ASP A 78 -13.04 -9.66 -7.32
CA ASP A 78 -12.52 -8.29 -7.43
C ASP A 78 -11.57 -7.98 -6.30
N VAL A 79 -10.39 -7.44 -6.65
CA VAL A 79 -9.39 -7.00 -5.70
C VAL A 79 -9.10 -5.53 -5.95
N LEU A 80 -9.31 -4.73 -4.93
CA LEU A 80 -9.06 -3.29 -4.97
C LEU A 80 -7.88 -2.97 -4.06
N VAL A 81 -6.86 -2.33 -4.61
CA VAL A 81 -5.68 -1.89 -3.87
C VAL A 81 -5.65 -0.37 -3.91
N SER A 82 -5.76 0.27 -2.76
CA SER A 82 -5.65 1.72 -2.63
C SER A 82 -4.35 2.03 -1.91
N VAL A 83 -3.42 2.66 -2.59
CA VAL A 83 -2.09 2.97 -2.04
C VAL A 83 -1.75 4.43 -2.28
N ARG A 84 -0.85 4.96 -1.46
CA ARG A 84 -0.42 6.35 -1.56
C ARG A 84 0.43 6.61 -2.79
N ASN A 85 1.23 5.63 -3.19
CA ASN A 85 2.08 5.73 -4.37
C ASN A 85 2.40 4.33 -4.89
N ALA A 86 2.75 4.25 -6.17
CA ALA A 86 3.14 3.00 -6.81
C ALA A 86 4.16 3.28 -7.89
N ILE A 87 5.18 2.43 -7.98
CA ILE A 87 6.23 2.52 -8.98
C ILE A 87 6.37 1.15 -9.63
N GLY A 88 6.18 1.11 -10.95
CA GLY A 88 6.36 -0.11 -11.72
C GLY A 88 7.78 -0.25 -12.23
N GLY A 89 8.22 -1.49 -12.44
CA GLY A 89 9.51 -1.77 -13.01
C GLY A 89 9.71 -3.26 -13.20
N THR A 90 10.74 -3.62 -13.97
CA THR A 90 11.09 -5.01 -14.22
C THR A 90 12.24 -5.50 -13.34
N ASP A 91 12.96 -4.59 -12.70
CA ASP A 91 14.10 -4.92 -11.85
C ASP A 91 13.68 -4.88 -10.38
N LEU A 92 13.58 -6.05 -9.78
CA LEU A 92 13.16 -6.21 -8.39
C LEU A 92 14.11 -5.49 -7.42
N GLY A 93 15.41 -5.49 -7.71
CA GLY A 93 16.40 -4.80 -6.89
C GLY A 93 16.16 -3.30 -6.84
N LYS A 94 15.89 -2.69 -8.00
CA LYS A 94 15.56 -1.26 -8.09
C LYS A 94 14.26 -0.93 -7.39
N LEU A 95 13.27 -1.82 -7.48
CA LEU A 95 12.00 -1.62 -6.78
C LEU A 95 12.17 -1.67 -5.27
N ARG A 96 13.00 -2.57 -4.76
CA ARG A 96 13.33 -2.64 -3.34
C ARG A 96 14.06 -1.40 -2.86
N GLU A 97 14.99 -0.89 -3.66
CA GLU A 97 15.65 0.38 -3.36
C GLU A 97 14.66 1.54 -3.33
N ALA A 98 13.71 1.58 -4.27
CA ALA A 98 12.67 2.59 -4.29
C ALA A 98 11.81 2.55 -3.04
N VAL A 99 11.44 1.35 -2.57
CA VAL A 99 10.70 1.20 -1.31
C VAL A 99 11.52 1.74 -0.15
N ALA A 100 12.79 1.36 -0.06
CA ALA A 100 13.64 1.78 1.04
C ALA A 100 13.92 3.28 1.04
N GLN A 101 14.20 3.86 -0.14
CA GLN A 101 14.62 5.26 -0.24
C GLN A 101 13.45 6.23 -0.34
N GLU A 102 12.41 5.87 -1.09
CA GLU A 102 11.31 6.80 -1.35
C GLU A 102 10.17 6.66 -0.34
N PHE A 103 9.81 5.42 0.00
CA PHE A 103 8.63 5.19 0.85
C PHE A 103 8.99 5.13 2.32
N LEU A 104 10.00 4.37 2.70
CA LEU A 104 10.39 4.23 4.10
C LEU A 104 11.05 5.51 4.64
N ASN A 105 11.88 6.17 3.84
CA ASN A 105 12.48 7.45 4.24
C ASN A 105 11.42 8.54 4.40
N LEU A 106 10.45 8.60 3.49
CA LEU A 106 9.33 9.53 3.62
C LEU A 106 8.53 9.25 4.88
N ASP A 107 8.32 7.98 5.19
CA ASP A 107 7.60 7.57 6.40
C ASP A 107 8.34 8.03 7.65
N GLU A 108 9.65 7.89 7.69
CA GLU A 108 10.48 8.39 8.79
C GLU A 108 10.42 9.92 8.89
N GLN A 109 10.49 10.61 7.77
CA GLN A 109 10.37 12.07 7.74
C GLN A 109 8.98 12.50 8.19
N GLU A 110 7.92 11.82 7.77
CA GLU A 110 6.57 12.08 8.23
C GLU A 110 6.44 11.87 9.73
N LYS A 111 7.02 10.81 10.26
CA LYS A 111 7.02 10.54 11.71
C LYS A 111 7.75 11.65 12.45
N SER A 112 8.88 12.11 11.94
CA SER A 112 9.64 13.22 12.55
C SER A 112 8.81 14.50 12.54
N VAL A 113 8.17 14.82 11.42
CA VAL A 113 7.32 16.01 11.30
C VAL A 113 6.14 15.90 12.24
N ARG A 114 5.48 14.75 12.31
CA ARG A 114 4.38 14.52 13.24
C ARG A 114 4.81 14.70 14.70
N SER A 115 6.00 14.19 15.03
CA SER A 115 6.54 14.33 16.38
C SER A 115 6.78 15.80 16.73
N VAL A 116 7.34 16.58 15.81
CA VAL A 116 7.54 18.02 15.99
C VAL A 116 6.20 18.74 16.13
N LEU A 117 5.25 18.43 15.26
CA LEU A 117 3.92 19.03 15.31
C LEU A 117 3.20 18.69 16.62
N ALA A 118 3.31 17.45 17.08
CA ALA A 118 2.70 17.03 18.35
C ALA A 118 3.31 17.83 19.53
N LYS A 119 4.62 18.05 19.52
CA LYS A 119 5.28 18.87 20.54
C LYS A 119 4.82 20.31 20.48
N LEU A 120 4.68 20.86 19.29
CA LEU A 120 4.17 22.23 19.11
C LEU A 120 2.73 22.35 19.58
N GLU A 121 1.89 21.39 19.23
CA GLU A 121 0.50 21.35 19.69
C GLU A 121 0.40 21.25 21.21
N SER A 122 1.20 20.39 21.82
CA SER A 122 1.26 20.28 23.29
C SER A 122 1.66 21.59 23.93
N GLY A 123 2.67 22.26 23.39
CA GLY A 123 3.09 23.57 23.87
C GLY A 123 2.00 24.62 23.73
N PHE A 124 1.32 24.59 22.59
CA PHE A 124 0.21 25.51 22.32
C PHE A 124 -0.96 25.29 23.28
N VAL A 125 -1.34 24.02 23.48
CA VAL A 125 -2.42 23.66 24.39
C VAL A 125 -2.10 24.09 25.81
N ARG A 126 -0.87 23.91 26.27
CA ARG A 126 -0.45 24.36 27.60
C ARG A 126 -0.58 25.87 27.77
N ARG A 127 -0.12 26.63 26.79
CA ARG A 127 -0.26 28.08 26.82
C ARG A 127 -1.72 28.51 26.81
N PHE A 128 -2.52 27.83 26.02
CA PHE A 128 -3.94 28.12 25.91
C PHE A 128 -4.66 27.78 27.22
N ALA A 129 -4.35 26.65 27.82
CA ALA A 129 -4.92 26.25 29.11
C ALA A 129 -4.53 27.22 30.22
N ALA A 130 -3.25 27.64 30.28
CA ALA A 130 -2.76 28.63 31.23
C ALA A 130 -3.48 29.97 31.05
N PHE A 131 -3.70 30.38 29.81
CA PHE A 131 -4.40 31.62 29.48
C PHE A 131 -5.87 31.58 29.94
N HIS A 132 -6.52 30.45 29.79
CA HIS A 132 -7.92 30.29 30.18
C HIS A 132 -8.14 30.11 31.67
N HIS A 133 -7.12 29.78 32.43
CA HIS A 133 -7.23 29.58 33.88
C HIS A 133 -6.97 30.84 34.68
N GLU A 134 -6.68 31.92 34.02
CA GLU A 134 -6.65 33.23 34.68
C GLU A 134 -8.11 33.77 34.84
#